data_7a13097a0dfcbcde91fcd0afa1a707ba
#
_entry.id   7a13097a0dfcbcde91fcd0afa1a707ba
#
_cell.length_a   1.000
_cell.length_b   1.000
_cell.length_c   1.000
_cell.angle_alpha   90.00
_cell.angle_beta   90.00
_cell.angle_gamma   90.00
#
_symmetry.space_group_name_H-M   'P 1'
#
loop_
_entity.id
_entity.type
_entity.pdbx_description
1 polymer ?
#
loop_
_entity_poly.entity_id
_entity_poly.type
_entity_poly.pdbx_seq_one_letter_code
_entity_poly.pdbx_strand_id
1 'polypeptide(L)'
;IGNILKEDQKDEIDYRKIFRKELFFYDVEFKNKEEILEHMTREMQIRGLISKEGSKSVFKREEMSTTELGNMVAIPHAMSNDSEEAVVSVMILKKPILWENEKVQVVLLLNVPKSQYNMWEVVFKRLYQYLIGDQGVTKLIKDKDYDDFIRHLERNE
;
A
#
# COMPACT_ATOMS: atom_id res chain seq x y z
N ILE A 1 23.08 10.21 18.71
CA ILE A 1 21.73 10.51 19.20
C ILE A 1 20.71 10.32 18.08
N GLY A 2 20.99 10.85 16.88
CA GLY A 2 20.10 10.69 15.75
C GLY A 2 19.85 9.23 15.37
N ASN A 3 20.87 8.40 15.43
CA ASN A 3 20.74 6.98 15.13
C ASN A 3 19.89 6.25 16.16
N ILE A 4 20.05 6.62 17.42
CA ILE A 4 19.26 6.02 18.51
C ILE A 4 17.78 6.36 18.32
N LEU A 5 17.48 7.62 17.97
CA LEU A 5 16.10 8.02 17.73
C LEU A 5 15.48 7.29 16.56
N LYS A 6 16.25 7.04 15.49
CA LYS A 6 15.74 6.30 14.34
C LYS A 6 15.44 4.85 14.69
N GLU A 7 16.29 4.23 15.50
CA GLU A 7 16.06 2.86 15.94
C GLU A 7 14.84 2.78 16.84
N ASP A 8 14.68 3.75 17.74
CA ASP A 8 13.52 3.81 18.60
C ASP A 8 12.24 3.95 17.77
N GLN A 9 12.28 4.77 16.70
CA GLN A 9 11.15 4.92 15.81
C GLN A 9 10.83 3.61 15.08
N LYS A 10 11.85 2.86 14.65
CA LYS A 10 11.66 1.55 14.02
C LYS A 10 10.95 0.59 14.96
N ASP A 11 11.36 0.56 16.21
CA ASP A 11 10.81 -0.36 17.21
C ASP A 11 9.38 0.02 17.57
N GLU A 12 9.02 1.29 17.39
CA GLU A 12 7.70 1.79 17.72
C GLU A 12 6.70 1.69 16.56
N ILE A 13 7.15 1.29 15.37
CA ILE A 13 6.27 1.23 14.22
C ILE A 13 5.26 0.08 14.37
N ASP A 14 4.00 0.43 14.33
CA ASP A 14 2.91 -0.53 14.37
C ASP A 14 2.45 -0.85 12.95
N TYR A 15 3.00 -1.92 12.39
CA TYR A 15 2.69 -2.30 11.01
C TYR A 15 1.24 -2.70 10.81
N ARG A 16 0.59 -3.27 11.84
CA ARG A 16 -0.80 -3.66 11.72
C ARG A 16 -1.75 -2.46 11.71
N LYS A 17 -1.31 -1.34 12.27
CA LYS A 17 -2.07 -0.10 12.24
C LYS A 17 -1.96 0.59 10.89
N ILE A 18 -0.83 0.45 10.23
CA ILE A 18 -0.59 1.01 8.90
C ILE A 18 -1.23 0.14 7.82
N PHE A 19 -0.94 -1.16 7.84
CA PHE A 19 -1.48 -2.14 6.89
C PHE A 19 -2.61 -2.90 7.57
N ARG A 20 -3.80 -2.32 7.54
CA ARG A 20 -4.92 -2.86 8.32
C ARG A 20 -5.50 -4.10 7.69
N LYS A 21 -5.82 -5.08 8.53
CA LYS A 21 -6.38 -6.35 8.08
C LYS A 21 -7.70 -6.17 7.34
N GLU A 22 -8.56 -5.25 7.80
CA GLU A 22 -9.83 -4.99 7.15
C GLU A 22 -9.70 -4.33 5.78
N LEU A 23 -8.49 -3.90 5.43
CA LEU A 23 -8.18 -3.33 4.11
C LEU A 23 -7.25 -4.23 3.31
N PHE A 24 -7.19 -5.50 3.65
CA PHE A 24 -6.39 -6.50 2.95
C PHE A 24 -7.34 -7.40 2.17
N PHE A 25 -7.37 -7.23 0.85
CA PHE A 25 -8.32 -7.90 -0.03
C PHE A 25 -7.63 -8.96 -0.87
N TYR A 26 -8.28 -10.10 -1.05
CA TYR A 26 -7.78 -11.14 -1.94
C TYR A 26 -8.94 -11.93 -2.53
N ASP A 27 -8.64 -12.75 -3.53
CA ASP A 27 -9.64 -13.54 -4.24
C ASP A 27 -10.74 -12.66 -4.86
N VAL A 28 -10.32 -11.52 -5.42
CA VAL A 28 -11.22 -10.55 -6.04
C VAL A 28 -10.85 -10.38 -7.51
N GLU A 29 -11.83 -9.98 -8.31
CA GLU A 29 -11.64 -9.71 -9.72
C GLU A 29 -12.23 -8.36 -10.08
N PHE A 30 -11.48 -7.60 -10.86
CA PHE A 30 -11.92 -6.31 -11.38
C PHE A 30 -11.50 -6.19 -12.84
N LYS A 31 -12.21 -5.40 -13.61
CA LYS A 31 -11.95 -5.27 -15.04
C LYS A 31 -10.78 -4.36 -15.36
N ASN A 32 -10.61 -3.29 -14.58
CA ASN A 32 -9.63 -2.26 -14.86
C ASN A 32 -9.20 -1.56 -13.59
N LYS A 33 -8.18 -0.70 -13.72
CA LYS A 33 -7.63 0.01 -12.55
C LYS A 33 -8.65 0.97 -11.93
N GLU A 34 -9.53 1.56 -12.75
CA GLU A 34 -10.53 2.50 -12.24
C GLU A 34 -11.47 1.82 -11.24
N GLU A 35 -11.91 0.60 -11.55
CA GLU A 35 -12.75 -0.16 -10.62
C GLU A 35 -12.02 -0.49 -9.33
N ILE A 36 -10.74 -0.84 -9.45
CA ILE A 36 -9.91 -1.17 -8.28
C ILE A 36 -9.76 0.05 -7.38
N LEU A 37 -9.38 1.19 -7.97
CA LEU A 37 -9.21 2.42 -7.21
C LEU A 37 -10.50 2.86 -6.54
N GLU A 38 -11.62 2.72 -7.25
CA GLU A 38 -12.92 3.06 -6.69
C GLU A 38 -13.25 2.19 -5.48
N HIS A 39 -13.01 0.90 -5.59
CA HIS A 39 -13.26 -0.03 -4.48
C HIS A 39 -12.36 0.30 -3.27
N MET A 40 -11.08 0.44 -3.50
CA MET A 40 -10.12 0.64 -2.41
C MET A 40 -10.31 1.99 -1.72
N THR A 41 -10.54 3.06 -2.49
CA THR A 41 -10.77 4.38 -1.88
C THR A 41 -12.09 4.40 -1.12
N ARG A 42 -13.11 3.73 -1.64
CA ARG A 42 -14.41 3.66 -0.95
C ARG A 42 -14.27 2.94 0.39
N GLU A 43 -13.55 1.82 0.41
CA GLU A 43 -13.36 1.06 1.65
C GLU A 43 -12.59 1.87 2.69
N MET A 44 -11.59 2.64 2.28
CA MET A 44 -10.90 3.55 3.18
C MET A 44 -11.81 4.68 3.66
N GLN A 45 -12.59 5.24 2.75
CA GLN A 45 -13.45 6.38 3.06
C GLN A 45 -14.55 6.00 4.04
N ILE A 46 -15.15 4.84 3.87
CA ILE A 46 -16.20 4.33 4.77
C ILE A 46 -15.66 4.23 6.21
N ARG A 47 -14.39 3.89 6.35
CA ARG A 47 -13.75 3.74 7.67
C ARG A 47 -13.15 5.03 8.21
N GLY A 48 -13.33 6.14 7.49
CA GLY A 48 -12.79 7.43 7.92
C GLY A 48 -11.29 7.55 7.79
N LEU A 49 -10.66 6.72 6.96
CA LEU A 49 -9.21 6.66 6.81
C LEU A 49 -8.68 7.47 5.63
N ILE A 50 -9.56 7.98 4.82
CA ILE A 50 -9.23 8.90 3.74
C ILE A 50 -10.43 9.82 3.55
N SER A 51 -10.17 11.08 3.23
CA SER A 51 -11.25 12.04 2.96
C SER A 51 -11.74 11.90 1.52
N LYS A 52 -12.86 12.54 1.24
CA LYS A 52 -13.38 12.61 -0.13
C LYS A 52 -12.35 13.26 -1.05
N GLU A 53 -11.71 14.33 -0.57
CA GLU A 53 -10.68 15.01 -1.35
C GLU A 53 -9.44 14.14 -1.55
N GLY A 54 -9.05 13.40 -0.51
CA GLY A 54 -7.96 12.44 -0.62
C GLY A 54 -8.26 11.38 -1.65
N SER A 55 -9.48 10.85 -1.65
CA SER A 55 -9.90 9.84 -2.62
C SER A 55 -9.81 10.37 -4.06
N LYS A 56 -10.30 11.59 -4.29
CA LYS A 56 -10.20 12.22 -5.60
C LYS A 56 -8.76 12.40 -6.04
N SER A 57 -7.88 12.72 -5.11
CA SER A 57 -6.47 12.95 -5.44
C SER A 57 -5.76 11.68 -5.89
N VAL A 58 -6.23 10.51 -5.46
CA VAL A 58 -5.69 9.23 -5.93
C VAL A 58 -5.91 9.09 -7.44
N PHE A 59 -7.12 9.36 -7.90
CA PHE A 59 -7.45 9.28 -9.33
C PHE A 59 -6.67 10.32 -10.13
N LYS A 60 -6.57 11.53 -9.60
CA LYS A 60 -5.83 12.60 -10.26
C LYS A 60 -4.34 12.24 -10.38
N ARG A 61 -3.76 11.67 -9.32
CA ARG A 61 -2.37 11.25 -9.35
C ARG A 61 -2.13 10.18 -10.41
N GLU A 62 -3.03 9.22 -10.52
CA GLU A 62 -2.90 8.14 -11.50
C GLU A 62 -3.03 8.66 -12.93
N GLU A 63 -3.85 9.69 -13.15
CA GLU A 63 -3.98 10.32 -14.46
C GLU A 63 -2.70 11.03 -14.91
N MET A 64 -1.93 11.55 -13.97
CA MET A 64 -0.70 12.28 -14.28
C MET A 64 0.37 11.36 -14.85
N SER A 65 0.51 10.18 -14.26
CA SER A 65 1.40 9.12 -14.75
C SER A 65 1.07 7.85 -13.97
N THR A 66 1.30 6.72 -14.60
CA THR A 66 0.99 5.43 -13.98
C THR A 66 1.82 5.22 -12.70
N THR A 67 1.22 4.51 -11.75
CA THR A 67 1.92 4.12 -10.52
C THR A 67 2.39 2.66 -10.57
N GLU A 68 2.47 2.08 -11.76
CA GLU A 68 3.07 0.75 -11.94
C GLU A 68 4.51 0.77 -11.43
N LEU A 69 4.84 -0.21 -10.60
CA LEU A 69 6.16 -0.32 -10.00
C LEU A 69 7.03 -1.35 -10.72
N GLY A 70 6.40 -2.20 -11.51
CA GLY A 70 7.02 -3.40 -12.05
C GLY A 70 6.71 -4.59 -11.16
N ASN A 71 7.13 -5.76 -11.58
CA ASN A 71 6.97 -6.99 -10.81
C ASN A 71 5.51 -7.27 -10.40
N MET A 72 4.56 -6.91 -11.29
CA MET A 72 3.12 -7.16 -11.07
C MET A 72 2.50 -6.26 -9.99
N VAL A 73 3.14 -5.16 -9.64
CA VAL A 73 2.72 -4.28 -8.54
C VAL A 73 2.39 -2.88 -9.02
N ALA A 74 1.33 -2.30 -8.49
CA ALA A 74 1.03 -0.87 -8.62
C ALA A 74 0.87 -0.28 -7.22
N ILE A 75 1.31 0.98 -7.06
CA ILE A 75 1.25 1.67 -5.78
C ILE A 75 0.55 3.03 -5.90
N PRO A 76 -0.75 3.03 -6.23
CA PRO A 76 -1.49 4.30 -6.27
C PRO A 76 -1.47 4.98 -4.91
N HIS A 77 -1.51 6.32 -4.92
CA HIS A 77 -1.43 7.06 -3.66
C HIS A 77 -2.15 8.41 -3.74
N ALA A 78 -2.57 8.87 -2.58
CA ALA A 78 -3.21 10.16 -2.44
C ALA A 78 -2.17 11.28 -2.49
N MET A 79 -2.52 12.39 -3.12
CA MET A 79 -1.68 13.61 -3.12
C MET A 79 -2.16 14.61 -2.10
N SER A 80 -3.49 14.81 -2.04
CA SER A 80 -4.09 15.66 -1.03
C SER A 80 -4.41 14.80 0.17
N ASN A 81 -3.83 15.12 1.30
CA ASN A 81 -3.94 14.24 2.46
C ASN A 81 -4.09 15.06 3.73
N ASP A 82 -5.30 15.02 4.27
CA ASP A 82 -5.64 15.66 5.54
C ASP A 82 -5.88 14.62 6.64
N SER A 83 -5.51 13.37 6.41
CA SER A 83 -5.61 12.34 7.42
C SER A 83 -4.49 12.50 8.46
N GLU A 84 -4.68 11.90 9.63
CA GLU A 84 -3.71 12.02 10.71
C GLU A 84 -2.70 10.90 10.72
N GLU A 85 -3.02 9.77 10.11
CA GLU A 85 -2.18 8.57 10.17
C GLU A 85 -1.97 7.96 8.79
N ALA A 86 -0.81 7.34 8.63
CA ALA A 86 -0.50 6.57 7.43
C ALA A 86 -1.34 5.30 7.41
N VAL A 87 -1.97 5.02 6.27
CA VAL A 87 -2.75 3.80 6.06
C VAL A 87 -2.48 3.27 4.68
N VAL A 88 -2.35 1.95 4.58
CA VAL A 88 -2.14 1.26 3.30
C VAL A 88 -3.18 0.15 3.16
N SER A 89 -3.85 0.12 2.01
CA SER A 89 -4.72 -0.98 1.64
C SER A 89 -3.99 -1.87 0.64
N VAL A 90 -4.13 -3.17 0.78
CA VAL A 90 -3.49 -4.16 -0.10
C VAL A 90 -4.55 -4.98 -0.79
N MET A 91 -4.40 -5.16 -2.10
CA MET A 91 -5.32 -6.00 -2.87
C MET A 91 -4.53 -6.99 -3.71
N ILE A 92 -4.92 -8.26 -3.64
CA ILE A 92 -4.35 -9.34 -4.43
C ILE A 92 -5.44 -9.85 -5.36
N LEU A 93 -5.28 -9.60 -6.66
CA LEU A 93 -6.26 -10.03 -7.64
C LEU A 93 -6.14 -11.52 -7.93
N LYS A 94 -7.24 -12.16 -8.27
CA LYS A 94 -7.21 -13.56 -8.71
C LYS A 94 -6.37 -13.72 -9.96
N LYS A 95 -6.45 -12.75 -10.88
CA LYS A 95 -5.74 -12.76 -12.15
C LYS A 95 -5.14 -11.41 -12.39
N PRO A 96 -3.96 -11.34 -13.04
CA PRO A 96 -3.40 -10.04 -13.37
C PRO A 96 -4.25 -9.32 -14.40
N ILE A 97 -4.27 -8.01 -14.32
CA ILE A 97 -4.92 -7.15 -15.31
C ILE A 97 -3.88 -6.21 -15.91
N LEU A 98 -4.18 -5.71 -17.11
CA LEU A 98 -3.36 -4.65 -17.69
C LEU A 98 -3.71 -3.35 -16.96
N TRP A 99 -2.72 -2.79 -16.26
CA TRP A 99 -2.91 -1.55 -15.48
C TRP A 99 -2.84 -0.33 -16.40
N GLU A 100 -1.71 -0.09 -16.99
CA GLU A 100 -1.50 0.94 -18.01
C GLU A 100 -0.63 0.35 -19.10
N ASN A 101 0.62 0.05 -18.78
CA ASN A 101 1.59 -0.53 -19.71
C ASN A 101 1.94 -1.96 -19.35
N GLU A 102 1.73 -2.35 -18.11
CA GLU A 102 2.14 -3.63 -17.57
C GLU A 102 1.00 -4.32 -16.84
N LYS A 103 1.12 -5.62 -16.69
CA LYS A 103 0.16 -6.41 -15.91
C LYS A 103 0.44 -6.23 -14.43
N VAL A 104 -0.64 -6.14 -13.64
CA VAL A 104 -0.59 -5.94 -12.21
C VAL A 104 -1.53 -6.94 -11.54
N GLN A 105 -1.07 -7.55 -10.47
CA GLN A 105 -1.88 -8.46 -9.67
C GLN A 105 -1.92 -8.07 -8.20
N VAL A 106 -0.97 -7.22 -7.75
CA VAL A 106 -0.95 -6.70 -6.37
C VAL A 106 -1.01 -5.18 -6.41
N VAL A 107 -1.97 -4.62 -5.70
CA VAL A 107 -2.17 -3.17 -5.64
C VAL A 107 -2.07 -2.71 -4.19
N LEU A 108 -1.27 -1.69 -3.95
CA LEU A 108 -1.15 -1.08 -2.63
C LEU A 108 -1.58 0.38 -2.73
N LEU A 109 -2.66 0.74 -2.07
CA LEU A 109 -3.15 2.11 -2.04
C LEU A 109 -2.59 2.79 -0.80
N LEU A 110 -1.77 3.82 -1.03
CA LEU A 110 -1.04 4.51 0.04
C LEU A 110 -1.73 5.84 0.38
N ASN A 111 -1.95 6.06 1.66
CA ASN A 111 -2.46 7.35 2.15
C ASN A 111 -1.61 7.78 3.33
N VAL A 112 -0.59 8.62 3.07
CA VAL A 112 0.43 8.98 4.06
C VAL A 112 0.44 10.50 4.26
N PRO A 113 0.14 11.00 5.47
CA PRO A 113 0.21 12.43 5.75
C PRO A 113 1.66 12.90 5.90
N LYS A 114 1.88 14.18 5.62
CA LYS A 114 3.22 14.78 5.72
C LYS A 114 3.84 14.59 7.10
N SER A 115 3.02 14.67 8.14
CA SER A 115 3.49 14.52 9.52
C SER A 115 4.12 13.17 9.79
N GLN A 116 3.89 12.18 8.94
CA GLN A 116 4.41 10.82 9.13
C GLN A 116 5.43 10.41 8.06
N TYR A 117 5.93 11.36 7.27
CA TYR A 117 6.88 11.03 6.21
C TYR A 117 8.16 10.38 6.72
N ASN A 118 8.68 10.83 7.87
CA ASN A 118 9.92 10.24 8.42
C ASN A 118 9.72 8.76 8.77
N MET A 119 8.63 8.45 9.44
CA MET A 119 8.29 7.08 9.78
C MET A 119 8.06 6.28 8.49
N TRP A 120 7.34 6.89 7.54
CA TRP A 120 6.98 6.21 6.29
C TRP A 120 8.22 5.84 5.46
N GLU A 121 9.28 6.63 5.49
CA GLU A 121 10.51 6.28 4.79
C GLU A 121 11.04 4.91 5.23
N VAL A 122 11.01 4.66 6.52
CA VAL A 122 11.45 3.37 7.08
C VAL A 122 10.54 2.23 6.61
N VAL A 123 9.24 2.45 6.71
CA VAL A 123 8.25 1.45 6.30
C VAL A 123 8.35 1.16 4.81
N PHE A 124 8.46 2.20 4.00
CA PHE A 124 8.48 2.04 2.55
C PHE A 124 9.73 1.30 2.09
N LYS A 125 10.86 1.55 2.73
CA LYS A 125 12.09 0.84 2.37
C LYS A 125 11.92 -0.67 2.56
N ARG A 126 11.31 -1.08 3.65
CA ARG A 126 11.06 -2.50 3.92
C ARG A 126 10.02 -3.07 2.97
N LEU A 127 8.97 -2.30 2.73
CA LEU A 127 7.92 -2.71 1.80
C LEU A 127 8.49 -2.90 0.40
N TYR A 128 9.29 -1.96 -0.07
CA TYR A 128 9.88 -2.02 -1.40
C TYR A 128 10.79 -3.25 -1.53
N GLN A 129 11.63 -3.47 -0.52
CA GLN A 129 12.51 -4.63 -0.51
C GLN A 129 11.71 -5.93 -0.56
N TYR A 130 10.64 -6.01 0.19
CA TYR A 130 9.76 -7.18 0.19
C TYR A 130 9.16 -7.41 -1.20
N LEU A 131 8.64 -6.34 -1.81
CA LEU A 131 7.94 -6.45 -3.09
C LEU A 131 8.88 -6.73 -4.26
N ILE A 132 10.06 -6.12 -4.27
CA ILE A 132 10.97 -6.18 -5.41
C ILE A 132 12.14 -7.10 -5.15
N GLY A 133 12.70 -7.10 -3.95
CA GLY A 133 13.95 -7.81 -3.64
C GLY A 133 13.78 -9.22 -3.12
N ASP A 134 12.72 -9.51 -2.38
CA ASP A 134 12.59 -10.76 -1.64
C ASP A 134 11.54 -11.71 -2.20
N GLN A 135 11.11 -11.50 -3.45
CA GLN A 135 10.06 -12.30 -4.09
C GLN A 135 8.75 -12.31 -3.29
N GLY A 136 8.53 -11.24 -2.53
CA GLY A 136 7.33 -11.15 -1.69
C GLY A 136 6.04 -11.14 -2.48
N VAL A 137 6.07 -10.58 -3.69
CA VAL A 137 4.89 -10.55 -4.55
C VAL A 137 4.45 -11.96 -4.91
N THR A 138 5.40 -12.82 -5.30
CA THR A 138 5.10 -14.22 -5.61
C THR A 138 4.47 -14.91 -4.42
N LYS A 139 5.03 -14.64 -3.24
CA LYS A 139 4.53 -15.23 -1.99
C LYS A 139 3.15 -14.71 -1.64
N LEU A 140 2.91 -13.41 -1.78
CA LEU A 140 1.61 -12.80 -1.54
C LEU A 140 0.53 -13.41 -2.44
N ILE A 141 0.85 -13.55 -3.72
CA ILE A 141 -0.10 -14.10 -4.70
C ILE A 141 -0.42 -15.55 -4.37
N LYS A 142 0.57 -16.30 -3.95
CA LYS A 142 0.41 -17.72 -3.63
C LYS A 142 -0.32 -17.93 -2.32
N ASP A 143 0.13 -17.29 -1.25
CA ASP A 143 -0.33 -17.57 0.11
C ASP A 143 -1.49 -16.70 0.57
N LYS A 144 -1.57 -15.45 0.11
CA LYS A 144 -2.64 -14.50 0.46
C LYS A 144 -2.79 -14.39 1.98
N ASP A 145 -1.66 -14.40 2.68
CA ASP A 145 -1.61 -14.49 4.14
C ASP A 145 -1.20 -13.16 4.75
N TYR A 146 -2.15 -12.47 5.36
CA TYR A 146 -1.94 -11.17 5.98
C TYR A 146 -0.89 -11.21 7.07
N ASP A 147 -0.99 -12.19 7.98
CA ASP A 147 -0.05 -12.27 9.12
C ASP A 147 1.38 -12.53 8.65
N ASP A 148 1.55 -13.36 7.65
CA ASP A 148 2.87 -13.62 7.10
C ASP A 148 3.45 -12.36 6.44
N PHE A 149 2.62 -11.62 5.70
CA PHE A 149 3.01 -10.35 5.10
C PHE A 149 3.50 -9.37 6.17
N ILE A 150 2.73 -9.20 7.24
CA ILE A 150 3.11 -8.31 8.35
C ILE A 150 4.41 -8.75 8.99
N ARG A 151 4.57 -10.05 9.26
CA ARG A 151 5.80 -10.56 9.87
C ARG A 151 7.04 -10.25 9.04
N HIS A 152 6.91 -10.30 7.71
CA HIS A 152 8.04 -9.96 6.83
C HIS A 152 8.41 -8.48 6.94
N LEU A 153 7.42 -7.61 7.06
CA LEU A 153 7.69 -6.18 7.22
C LEU A 153 8.29 -5.86 8.58
N GLU A 154 7.92 -6.62 9.59
CA GLU A 154 8.43 -6.40 10.95
C GLU A 154 9.87 -6.87 11.12
N ARG A 155 10.32 -7.80 10.30
CA ARG A 155 11.68 -8.30 10.39
C ARG A 155 12.69 -7.21 10.07
N ASN A 156 13.77 -7.19 10.83
CA ASN A 156 14.75 -6.12 10.80
C ASN A 156 16.04 -6.56 10.09
N GLU A 157 15.89 -7.11 8.93
CA GLU A 157 17.07 -7.50 8.15
C GLU A 157 17.64 -6.38 7.33
#